data_92c47d167524f6928124bd3c8e5f2624
#
_entry.id   92c47d167524f6928124bd3c8e5f2624
#
_cell.length_a   1.000
_cell.length_b   1.000
_cell.length_c   1.000
_cell.angle_alpha   90.00
_cell.angle_beta   90.00
_cell.angle_gamma   90.00
#
_symmetry.space_group_name_H-M   'P 1'
#
loop_
_entity.id
_entity.type
_entity.pdbx_description
1 polymer ?
#
loop_
_entity_poly.entity_id
_entity_poly.type
_entity_poly.pdbx_seq_one_letter_code
_entity_poly.pdbx_strand_id
1 'polypeptide(L)'
;RRASPRFPSSCRRSQLARELTLGDDPYRQKFMASLHHGDADGNARRFAAQTSWDDTMAESMVDYLEQHPGRRIMHIAGNFHVEGGLGIASRIASRNPALRVALVVPETGSLDGKAAPGRSADVRVHIAPLPERWLNAAEMKQDMGALYQSRSRDCSQWLQP
;
A
#
# COMPACT_ATOMS: atom_id res chain seq x y z
N ARG A 1 -5.64 -0.11 28.29
CA ARG A 1 -5.66 -1.04 27.11
C ARG A 1 -7.06 -1.59 27.03
N ARG A 2 -7.86 -1.17 26.03
CA ARG A 2 -9.17 -1.78 25.77
C ARG A 2 -8.92 -3.16 25.17
N ALA A 3 -9.55 -4.20 25.74
CA ALA A 3 -9.52 -5.55 25.18
C ALA A 3 -10.02 -5.51 23.73
N SER A 4 -9.20 -6.01 22.80
CA SER A 4 -9.59 -6.09 21.38
C SER A 4 -10.69 -7.14 21.23
N PRO A 5 -11.75 -6.85 20.48
CA PRO A 5 -12.78 -7.84 20.17
C PRO A 5 -12.15 -9.10 19.53
N ARG A 6 -12.69 -10.27 19.83
CA ARG A 6 -12.22 -11.53 19.25
C ARG A 6 -12.66 -11.61 17.79
N PHE A 7 -11.78 -11.30 16.88
CA PHE A 7 -11.99 -11.51 15.44
C PHE A 7 -11.72 -12.96 15.05
N PRO A 8 -12.46 -13.51 14.06
CA PRO A 8 -12.08 -14.79 13.44
C PRO A 8 -10.66 -14.71 12.89
N SER A 9 -10.03 -15.88 12.67
CA SER A 9 -8.65 -15.92 12.16
C SER A 9 -8.45 -15.13 10.86
N SER A 10 -9.48 -15.05 10.03
CA SER A 10 -9.50 -14.24 8.79
C SER A 10 -9.71 -12.74 9.00
N CYS A 11 -10.10 -12.31 10.19
CA CYS A 11 -10.31 -10.91 10.58
C CYS A 11 -9.42 -10.52 11.78
N ARG A 12 -8.37 -11.28 12.09
CA ARG A 12 -7.55 -11.04 13.28
C ARG A 12 -6.68 -9.80 13.14
N ARG A 13 -6.74 -8.95 14.13
CA ARG A 13 -5.84 -7.80 14.34
C ARG A 13 -4.37 -8.20 14.58
N SER A 14 -4.10 -9.45 14.91
CA SER A 14 -2.73 -9.96 15.12
C SER A 14 -1.87 -9.98 13.85
N GLN A 15 -2.45 -9.64 12.69
CA GLN A 15 -1.75 -9.53 11.42
C GLN A 15 -1.47 -8.07 11.02
N LEU A 16 -1.85 -7.11 11.85
CA LEU A 16 -1.55 -5.69 11.61
C LEU A 16 -0.30 -5.28 12.39
N ALA A 17 0.40 -4.29 11.87
CA ALA A 17 1.53 -3.67 12.55
C ALA A 17 1.15 -3.22 13.97
N ARG A 18 2.13 -3.29 14.87
CA ARG A 18 1.99 -2.85 16.26
C ARG A 18 1.71 -1.35 16.36
N GLU A 19 2.31 -0.58 15.45
CA GLU A 19 2.14 0.87 15.36
C GLU A 19 1.80 1.28 13.93
N LEU A 20 0.88 2.24 13.79
CA LEU A 20 0.47 2.79 12.52
C LEU A 20 0.93 4.25 12.38
N THR A 21 1.46 4.58 11.22
CA THR A 21 1.90 5.93 10.86
C THR A 21 0.72 6.75 10.36
N LEU A 22 0.02 7.44 11.27
CA LEU A 22 -1.19 8.22 10.99
C LEU A 22 -0.94 9.73 10.92
N GLY A 23 0.30 10.16 11.10
CA GLY A 23 0.69 11.57 11.09
C GLY A 23 0.49 12.25 9.74
N ASP A 24 0.68 13.57 9.73
CA ASP A 24 0.68 14.37 8.50
C ASP A 24 2.08 14.32 7.86
N ASP A 25 2.32 13.25 7.12
CA ASP A 25 3.55 13.00 6.39
C ASP A 25 3.35 13.21 4.87
N PRO A 26 4.40 13.26 4.06
CA PRO A 26 4.28 13.38 2.61
C PRO A 26 3.44 12.26 1.97
N TYR A 27 3.40 11.07 2.57
CA TYR A 27 2.56 9.98 2.08
C TYR A 27 1.07 10.26 2.26
N ARG A 28 0.70 10.80 3.43
CA ARG A 28 -0.68 11.24 3.68
C ARG A 28 -1.09 12.33 2.70
N GLN A 29 -0.22 13.31 2.47
CA GLN A 29 -0.48 14.39 1.50
C GLN A 29 -0.70 13.84 0.09
N LYS A 30 0.17 12.93 -0.36
CA LYS A 30 0.01 12.22 -1.64
C LYS A 30 -1.32 11.45 -1.70
N PHE A 31 -1.67 10.74 -0.63
CA PHE A 31 -2.92 9.98 -0.56
C PHE A 31 -4.13 10.88 -0.64
N MET A 32 -4.18 11.94 0.16
CA MET A 32 -5.30 12.89 0.17
C MET A 32 -5.45 13.60 -1.18
N ALA A 33 -4.34 13.95 -1.84
CA ALA A 33 -4.36 14.55 -3.18
C ALA A 33 -4.91 13.59 -4.26
N SER A 34 -4.84 12.28 -4.06
CA SER A 34 -5.39 11.28 -4.98
C SER A 34 -6.89 11.06 -4.83
N LEU A 35 -7.51 11.59 -3.78
CA LEU A 35 -8.93 11.44 -3.52
C LEU A 35 -9.72 12.57 -4.18
N HIS A 36 -10.70 12.21 -5.00
CA HIS A 36 -11.52 13.17 -5.73
C HIS A 36 -12.88 13.42 -5.06
N HIS A 37 -13.22 12.65 -4.01
CA HIS A 37 -14.53 12.75 -3.33
C HIS A 37 -14.46 12.09 -1.95
N GLY A 38 -15.45 12.39 -1.12
CA GLY A 38 -15.58 11.90 0.26
C GLY A 38 -15.45 13.04 1.27
N ASP A 39 -15.97 12.82 2.46
CA ASP A 39 -15.80 13.73 3.59
C ASP A 39 -14.46 13.51 4.30
N ALA A 40 -14.09 14.44 5.18
CA ALA A 40 -12.83 14.41 5.89
C ALA A 40 -12.64 13.13 6.72
N ASP A 41 -13.70 12.70 7.43
CA ASP A 41 -13.66 11.51 8.29
C ASP A 41 -13.56 10.23 7.47
N GLY A 42 -14.30 10.13 6.37
CA GLY A 42 -14.21 9.01 5.45
C GLY A 42 -12.83 8.91 4.81
N ASN A 43 -12.25 10.04 4.41
CA ASN A 43 -10.92 10.10 3.84
C ASN A 43 -9.83 9.74 4.87
N ALA A 44 -9.98 10.18 6.11
CA ALA A 44 -9.09 9.78 7.20
C ALA A 44 -9.14 8.27 7.46
N ARG A 45 -10.33 7.65 7.44
CA ARG A 45 -10.48 6.19 7.57
C ARG A 45 -9.85 5.43 6.38
N ARG A 46 -10.00 5.94 5.15
CA ARG A 46 -9.36 5.36 3.95
C ARG A 46 -7.84 5.42 4.06
N PHE A 47 -7.30 6.55 4.51
CA PHE A 47 -5.87 6.68 4.75
C PHE A 47 -5.39 5.72 5.84
N ALA A 48 -6.12 5.60 6.94
CA ALA A 48 -5.78 4.65 8.01
C ALA A 48 -5.75 3.20 7.50
N ALA A 49 -6.67 2.81 6.61
CA ALA A 49 -6.66 1.50 5.97
C ALA A 49 -5.45 1.34 5.03
N GLN A 50 -5.15 2.35 4.22
CA GLN A 50 -4.00 2.34 3.30
C GLN A 50 -2.68 2.20 4.08
N THR A 51 -2.45 3.06 5.06
CA THR A 51 -1.20 3.05 5.82
C THR A 51 -1.06 1.80 6.70
N SER A 52 -2.17 1.19 7.14
CA SER A 52 -2.10 -0.06 7.89
C SER A 52 -1.47 -1.20 7.07
N TRP A 53 -1.67 -1.22 5.77
CA TRP A 53 -1.03 -2.18 4.88
C TRP A 53 0.47 -1.90 4.75
N ASP A 54 0.84 -0.64 4.52
CA ASP A 54 2.24 -0.25 4.40
C ASP A 54 3.03 -0.54 5.67
N ASP A 55 2.47 -0.16 6.81
CA ASP A 55 3.08 -0.41 8.12
C ASP A 55 3.22 -1.90 8.42
N THR A 56 2.19 -2.71 8.08
CA THR A 56 2.24 -4.16 8.28
C THR A 56 3.27 -4.85 7.38
N MET A 57 3.34 -4.45 6.11
CA MET A 57 4.35 -4.96 5.19
C MET A 57 5.75 -4.57 5.65
N ALA A 58 5.96 -3.31 6.04
CA ALA A 58 7.25 -2.83 6.52
C ALA A 58 7.68 -3.54 7.80
N GLU A 59 6.80 -3.65 8.80
CA GLU A 59 7.10 -4.32 10.07
C GLU A 59 7.45 -5.79 9.85
N SER A 60 6.67 -6.50 9.03
CA SER A 60 6.92 -7.91 8.71
C SER A 60 8.30 -8.12 8.06
N MET A 61 8.71 -7.22 7.18
CA MET A 61 10.04 -7.29 6.55
C MET A 61 11.16 -6.97 7.53
N VAL A 62 10.99 -5.97 8.39
CA VAL A 62 11.98 -5.61 9.41
C VAL A 62 12.13 -6.75 10.41
N ASP A 63 11.03 -7.25 10.98
CA ASP A 63 11.04 -8.37 11.93
C ASP A 63 11.69 -9.62 11.32
N TYR A 64 11.45 -9.91 10.04
CA TYR A 64 12.09 -11.04 9.35
C TYR A 64 13.60 -10.85 9.23
N LEU A 65 14.05 -9.67 8.79
CA LEU A 65 15.49 -9.41 8.60
C LEU A 65 16.26 -9.37 9.92
N GLU A 66 15.63 -8.93 11.00
CA GLU A 66 16.22 -8.97 12.35
C GLU A 66 16.40 -10.39 12.85
N GLN A 67 15.45 -11.28 12.56
CA GLN A 67 15.52 -12.70 12.90
C GLN A 67 16.45 -13.50 11.98
N HIS A 68 16.77 -12.97 10.80
CA HIS A 68 17.57 -13.66 9.78
C HIS A 68 18.70 -12.77 9.25
N PRO A 69 19.76 -12.51 10.05
CA PRO A 69 20.86 -11.65 9.65
C PRO A 69 21.52 -12.11 8.34
N GLY A 70 21.86 -11.15 7.48
CA GLY A 70 22.48 -11.41 6.17
C GLY A 70 21.52 -11.82 5.05
N ARG A 71 20.23 -11.98 5.34
CA ARG A 71 19.21 -12.23 4.30
C ARG A 71 18.85 -10.94 3.58
N ARG A 72 18.22 -11.13 2.42
CA ARG A 72 17.65 -10.06 1.59
C ARG A 72 16.20 -10.39 1.26
N ILE A 73 15.39 -9.36 1.10
CA ILE A 73 13.99 -9.49 0.72
C ILE A 73 13.80 -8.76 -0.61
N MET A 74 13.08 -9.38 -1.53
CA MET A 74 12.44 -8.70 -2.65
C MET A 74 10.95 -8.66 -2.35
N HIS A 75 10.40 -7.46 -2.26
CA HIS A 75 8.98 -7.24 -2.01
C HIS A 75 8.33 -6.62 -3.26
N ILE A 76 7.20 -7.16 -3.66
CA ILE A 76 6.42 -6.65 -4.80
C ILE A 76 5.11 -6.10 -4.27
N ALA A 77 4.84 -4.84 -4.55
CA ALA A 77 3.61 -4.16 -4.14
C ALA A 77 3.08 -3.27 -5.26
N GLY A 78 1.84 -2.82 -5.13
CA GLY A 78 1.28 -1.83 -6.06
C GLY A 78 2.10 -0.53 -6.05
N ASN A 79 2.17 0.13 -7.20
CA ASN A 79 3.03 1.30 -7.41
C ASN A 79 2.80 2.41 -6.37
N PHE A 80 1.56 2.61 -5.92
CA PHE A 80 1.24 3.64 -4.92
C PHE A 80 1.97 3.42 -3.59
N HIS A 81 2.21 2.16 -3.19
CA HIS A 81 2.90 1.79 -1.94
C HIS A 81 4.42 1.98 -2.00
N VAL A 82 5.00 2.00 -3.19
CA VAL A 82 6.47 2.07 -3.40
C VAL A 82 6.93 3.39 -4.00
N GLU A 83 6.08 4.05 -4.78
CA GLU A 83 6.41 5.26 -5.51
C GLU A 83 6.93 6.39 -4.62
N GLY A 84 8.07 6.95 -4.99
CA GLY A 84 8.71 8.03 -4.24
C GLY A 84 9.29 7.61 -2.88
N GLY A 85 9.24 6.32 -2.54
CA GLY A 85 9.69 5.83 -1.24
C GLY A 85 8.81 6.23 -0.05
N LEU A 86 7.67 6.86 -0.31
CA LEU A 86 6.83 7.48 0.72
C LEU A 86 6.00 6.46 1.52
N GLY A 87 5.62 5.34 0.91
CA GLY A 87 4.86 4.26 1.54
C GLY A 87 5.76 3.32 2.35
N ILE A 88 5.89 2.08 1.89
CA ILE A 88 6.59 0.99 2.60
C ILE A 88 8.04 1.35 2.95
N ALA A 89 8.80 1.96 2.02
CA ALA A 89 10.21 2.25 2.22
C ALA A 89 10.44 3.24 3.38
N SER A 90 9.65 4.29 3.49
CA SER A 90 9.73 5.24 4.60
C SER A 90 9.44 4.57 5.95
N ARG A 91 8.50 3.61 5.97
CA ARG A 91 8.13 2.87 7.18
C ARG A 91 9.20 1.86 7.59
N ILE A 92 9.91 1.26 6.62
CA ILE A 92 11.10 0.46 6.91
C ILE A 92 12.19 1.32 7.53
N ALA A 93 12.49 2.47 6.91
CA ALA A 93 13.54 3.38 7.40
C ALA A 93 13.23 3.92 8.82
N SER A 94 11.97 4.18 9.13
CA SER A 94 11.55 4.60 10.48
C SER A 94 11.70 3.50 11.53
N ARG A 95 11.50 2.23 11.16
CA ARG A 95 11.62 1.08 12.06
C ARG A 95 13.05 0.63 12.25
N ASN A 96 13.83 0.62 11.18
CA ASN A 96 15.24 0.22 11.21
C ASN A 96 16.04 1.02 10.16
N PRO A 97 16.63 2.16 10.56
CA PRO A 97 17.39 3.03 9.65
C PRO A 97 18.70 2.42 9.14
N ALA A 98 19.15 1.29 9.70
CA ALA A 98 20.33 0.58 9.20
C ALA A 98 20.04 -0.26 7.94
N LEU A 99 18.78 -0.52 7.64
CA LEU A 99 18.38 -1.26 6.44
C LEU A 99 18.49 -0.36 5.21
N ARG A 100 19.08 -0.90 4.16
CA ARG A 100 19.16 -0.25 2.86
C ARG A 100 18.02 -0.78 1.98
N VAL A 101 17.20 0.13 1.49
CA VAL A 101 16.09 -0.15 0.60
C VAL A 101 16.41 0.39 -0.78
N ALA A 102 16.29 -0.43 -1.82
CA ALA A 102 16.34 -0.01 -3.21
C ALA A 102 14.94 -0.11 -3.82
N LEU A 103 14.55 0.91 -4.56
CA LEU A 103 13.25 1.01 -5.23
C LEU A 103 13.40 0.72 -6.72
N VAL A 104 12.66 -0.27 -7.20
CA VAL A 104 12.53 -0.56 -8.62
C VAL A 104 11.10 -0.25 -9.04
N VAL A 105 10.94 0.77 -9.89
CA VAL A 105 9.61 1.27 -10.27
C VAL A 105 9.43 1.17 -11.78
N PRO A 106 8.35 0.51 -12.25
CA PRO A 106 8.01 0.52 -13.68
C PRO A 106 7.46 1.88 -14.10
N GLU A 107 7.91 2.36 -15.25
CA GLU A 107 7.38 3.54 -15.92
C GLU A 107 6.82 3.15 -17.28
N THR A 108 5.55 3.44 -17.52
CA THR A 108 4.96 3.32 -18.85
C THR A 108 5.23 4.58 -19.66
N GLY A 109 5.68 4.42 -20.88
CA GLY A 109 5.94 5.55 -21.75
C GLY A 109 6.82 5.19 -22.95
N SER A 110 7.30 6.21 -23.64
CA SER A 110 8.22 6.01 -24.76
C SER A 110 9.56 5.46 -24.26
N LEU A 111 10.12 4.54 -25.01
CA LEU A 111 11.44 3.94 -24.75
C LEU A 111 12.61 4.90 -25.06
N ASP A 112 12.35 6.14 -25.42
CA ASP A 112 13.34 7.17 -25.74
C ASP A 112 14.06 7.74 -24.49
N GLY A 113 13.91 7.13 -23.35
CA GLY A 113 14.72 7.44 -22.17
C GLY A 113 14.40 8.77 -21.48
N LYS A 114 13.36 9.49 -21.91
CA LYS A 114 12.91 10.68 -21.22
C LYS A 114 12.10 10.29 -19.99
N ALA A 115 12.73 10.31 -18.83
CA ALA A 115 12.08 10.08 -17.56
C ALA A 115 10.93 11.05 -17.33
N ALA A 116 9.76 10.57 -16.95
CA ALA A 116 8.70 11.43 -16.47
C ALA A 116 9.16 12.19 -15.21
N PRO A 117 8.96 13.51 -15.12
CA PRO A 117 9.35 14.26 -13.94
C PRO A 117 8.55 13.79 -12.71
N GLY A 118 9.22 13.67 -11.57
CA GLY A 118 8.56 13.56 -10.27
C GLY A 118 8.54 12.21 -9.59
N ARG A 119 9.10 11.14 -10.16
CA ARG A 119 9.18 9.84 -9.48
C ARG A 119 10.59 9.56 -8.98
N SER A 120 10.76 9.45 -7.67
CA SER A 120 12.02 9.00 -7.09
C SER A 120 12.07 7.47 -7.06
N ALA A 121 13.07 6.89 -7.71
CA ALA A 121 13.38 5.47 -7.68
C ALA A 121 14.89 5.28 -7.92
N ASP A 122 15.45 4.22 -7.35
CA ASP A 122 16.86 3.87 -7.58
C ASP A 122 17.05 3.25 -8.96
N VAL A 123 16.04 2.48 -9.41
CA VAL A 123 16.00 1.88 -10.74
C VAL A 123 14.62 2.11 -11.36
N ARG A 124 14.61 2.59 -12.60
CA ARG A 124 13.39 2.72 -13.40
C ARG A 124 13.40 1.69 -14.51
N VAL A 125 12.29 0.99 -14.65
CA VAL A 125 12.11 -0.01 -15.71
C VAL A 125 11.06 0.53 -16.68
N HIS A 126 11.50 0.91 -17.87
CA HIS A 126 10.57 1.35 -18.90
C HIS A 126 9.82 0.15 -19.47
N ILE A 127 8.51 0.21 -19.42
CA ILE A 127 7.63 -0.82 -19.97
C ILE A 127 6.73 -0.22 -21.05
N ALA A 128 6.42 -1.01 -22.05
CA ALA A 128 5.43 -0.62 -23.04
C ALA A 128 4.06 -0.39 -22.39
N PRO A 129 3.25 0.54 -22.91
CA PRO A 129 1.87 0.68 -22.46
C PRO A 129 1.15 -0.67 -22.55
N LEU A 130 0.46 -1.02 -21.48
CA LEU A 130 -0.38 -2.23 -21.50
C LEU A 130 -1.60 -1.97 -22.42
N PRO A 131 -2.07 -2.99 -23.12
CA PRO A 131 -3.33 -2.88 -23.87
C PRO A 131 -4.47 -2.56 -22.91
N GLU A 132 -5.49 -1.92 -23.43
CA GLU A 132 -6.70 -1.66 -22.66
C GLU A 132 -7.31 -2.97 -22.15
N ARG A 133 -7.61 -3.00 -20.86
CA ARG A 133 -8.13 -4.21 -20.21
C ARG A 133 -9.60 -4.47 -20.58
N TRP A 134 -10.35 -3.42 -20.87
CA TRP A 134 -11.76 -3.51 -21.21
C TRP A 134 -12.04 -2.84 -22.55
N LEU A 135 -12.91 -3.43 -23.34
CA LEU A 135 -13.31 -2.90 -24.64
C LEU A 135 -14.20 -1.65 -24.53
N ASN A 136 -14.89 -1.50 -23.39
CA ASN A 136 -15.76 -0.36 -23.15
C ASN A 136 -16.04 -0.14 -21.66
N ALA A 137 -16.61 1.03 -21.32
CA ALA A 137 -16.91 1.42 -19.95
C ALA A 137 -17.96 0.52 -19.25
N ALA A 138 -18.85 -0.12 -20.01
CA ALA A 138 -19.86 -1.01 -19.43
C ALA A 138 -19.22 -2.31 -18.91
N GLU A 139 -18.33 -2.91 -19.68
CA GLU A 139 -17.54 -4.09 -19.22
C GLU A 139 -16.69 -3.73 -18.01
N MET A 140 -16.00 -2.58 -18.02
CA MET A 140 -15.24 -2.12 -16.88
C MET A 140 -16.11 -2.02 -15.61
N LYS A 141 -17.29 -1.43 -15.72
CA LYS A 141 -18.22 -1.27 -14.60
C LYS A 141 -18.70 -2.61 -14.07
N GLN A 142 -19.01 -3.55 -14.96
CA GLN A 142 -19.46 -4.89 -14.60
C GLN A 142 -18.35 -5.66 -13.85
N ASP A 143 -17.14 -5.71 -14.40
CA ASP A 143 -16.00 -6.41 -13.81
C ASP A 143 -15.60 -5.81 -12.46
N MET A 144 -15.54 -4.48 -12.39
CA MET A 144 -15.23 -3.80 -11.13
C MET A 144 -16.32 -4.05 -10.08
N GLY A 145 -17.60 -4.02 -10.47
CA GLY A 145 -18.72 -4.34 -9.59
C GLY A 145 -18.62 -5.75 -9.02
N ALA A 146 -18.36 -6.74 -9.86
CA ALA A 146 -18.16 -8.13 -9.44
C ALA A 146 -16.95 -8.29 -8.51
N LEU A 147 -15.86 -7.60 -8.82
CA LEU A 147 -14.66 -7.61 -7.99
C LEU A 147 -14.91 -7.02 -6.58
N TYR A 148 -15.64 -5.92 -6.48
CA TYR A 148 -15.97 -5.31 -5.20
C TYR A 148 -16.91 -6.20 -4.39
N GLN A 149 -17.92 -6.79 -5.01
CA GLN A 149 -18.84 -7.72 -4.34
C GLN A 149 -18.12 -8.97 -3.81
N SER A 150 -17.20 -9.52 -4.58
CA SER A 150 -16.43 -10.70 -4.15
C SER A 150 -15.45 -10.42 -2.99
N ARG A 151 -15.06 -9.16 -2.79
CA ARG A 151 -14.12 -8.75 -1.75
C ARG A 151 -14.79 -8.29 -0.46
N SER A 152 -16.10 -8.02 -0.46
CA SER A 152 -16.82 -7.63 0.74
C SER A 152 -17.01 -8.83 1.66
N ARG A 153 -16.03 -9.07 2.55
CA ARG A 153 -16.24 -9.97 3.70
C ARG A 153 -16.99 -9.17 4.75
N ASP A 154 -18.18 -9.62 5.07
CA ASP A 154 -18.94 -9.03 6.16
C ASP A 154 -18.32 -9.44 7.52
N CYS A 155 -17.52 -8.55 8.08
CA CYS A 155 -17.00 -8.69 9.43
C CYS A 155 -17.89 -7.98 10.48
N SER A 156 -19.04 -7.42 10.10
CA SER A 156 -19.90 -6.64 10.99
C SER A 156 -20.41 -7.43 12.19
N GLN A 157 -20.72 -8.70 12.00
CA GLN A 157 -21.14 -9.61 13.09
C GLN A 157 -20.07 -9.79 14.19
N TRP A 158 -18.80 -9.42 13.92
CA TRP A 158 -17.68 -9.54 14.87
C TRP A 158 -17.29 -8.20 15.49
N LEU A 159 -17.96 -7.12 15.08
CA LEU A 159 -17.73 -5.76 15.57
C LEU A 159 -18.71 -5.36 16.69
N GLN A 160 -19.59 -6.27 17.08
CA GLN A 160 -20.50 -6.02 18.21
C GLN A 160 -19.73 -6.03 19.53
N PRO A 161 -20.04 -5.09 20.45
CA PRO A 161 -19.36 -4.91 21.74
C PRO A 161 -19.51 -6.10 22.68
#